data_dbf41c269834a1cec615811e63f712a3
#
_entry.id   dbf41c269834a1cec615811e63f712a3
#
_cell.length_a   1.000
_cell.length_b   1.000
_cell.length_c   1.000
_cell.angle_alpha   90.00
_cell.angle_beta   90.00
_cell.angle_gamma   90.00
#
_symmetry.space_group_name_H-M   'P 1'
#
loop_
_entity.id
_entity.type
_entity.pdbx_description
1 polymer ?
#
loop_
_entity_poly.entity_id
_entity_poly.type
_entity_poly.pdbx_seq_one_letter_code
_entity_poly.pdbx_strand_id
1 'polypeptide(L)'
;MRKGFTRKPQADEPATPVKNYITRSGLQRLKDEHRFLLTRERPAVTEVVAWAAGNGDRSENADYQYGKRRLRQIDGRIRFLTKRIEAAEVVDPEAPRAGQAATRAFFGATVRYANAAGVSRVVSIVGTDEIDLNRNHISWVSPLGR
;
A
#
# COMPACT_ATOMS: atom_id res chain seq x y z
N MET A 1 -8.27 42.16 23.57
CA MET A 1 -8.37 40.70 23.58
C MET A 1 -8.65 40.20 22.16
N ARG A 2 -7.74 39.50 21.59
CA ARG A 2 -7.99 38.82 20.32
C ARG A 2 -8.79 37.55 20.61
N LYS A 3 -10.04 37.48 20.17
CA LYS A 3 -10.80 36.24 20.18
C LYS A 3 -10.14 35.28 19.18
N GLY A 4 -9.47 34.26 19.68
CA GLY A 4 -8.97 33.21 18.86
C GLY A 4 -10.13 32.50 18.15
N PHE A 5 -10.10 32.48 16.83
CA PHE A 5 -10.96 31.62 16.04
C PHE A 5 -10.51 30.18 16.27
N THR A 6 -11.12 29.50 17.23
CA THR A 6 -11.08 28.07 17.31
C THR A 6 -11.95 27.53 16.16
N ARG A 7 -11.31 27.08 15.06
CA ARG A 7 -12.01 26.25 14.11
C ARG A 7 -12.55 25.03 14.86
N LYS A 8 -13.89 24.89 14.89
CA LYS A 8 -14.47 23.61 15.30
C LYS A 8 -13.83 22.52 14.44
N PRO A 9 -13.37 21.42 15.05
CA PRO A 9 -12.98 20.26 14.24
C PRO A 9 -14.16 19.93 13.34
N GLN A 10 -13.94 19.98 12.04
CA GLN A 10 -14.89 19.47 11.08
C GLN A 10 -15.02 17.99 11.43
N ALA A 11 -16.23 17.56 11.77
CA ALA A 11 -16.48 16.13 11.95
C ALA A 11 -16.07 15.47 10.64
N ASP A 12 -15.03 14.63 10.70
CA ASP A 12 -14.64 13.81 9.57
C ASP A 12 -15.88 12.98 9.20
N GLU A 13 -16.50 13.32 8.08
CA GLU A 13 -17.49 12.42 7.50
C GLU A 13 -16.79 11.09 7.36
N PRO A 14 -17.41 9.98 7.83
CA PRO A 14 -16.80 8.67 7.66
C PRO A 14 -16.53 8.47 6.18
N ALA A 15 -15.24 8.43 5.82
CA ALA A 15 -14.82 8.20 4.45
C ALA A 15 -15.51 6.91 3.98
N THR A 16 -16.28 7.01 2.91
CA THR A 16 -16.89 5.83 2.28
C THR A 16 -15.79 4.81 2.06
N PRO A 17 -15.88 3.60 2.61
CA PRO A 17 -14.80 2.64 2.48
C PRO A 17 -14.59 2.33 0.99
N VAL A 18 -13.44 2.74 0.47
CA VAL A 18 -13.04 2.42 -0.90
C VAL A 18 -12.76 0.93 -0.97
N LYS A 19 -13.42 0.23 -1.89
CA LYS A 19 -13.15 -1.19 -2.13
C LYS A 19 -11.68 -1.41 -2.45
N ASN A 20 -11.09 -2.45 -1.88
CA ASN A 20 -9.69 -2.81 -2.12
C ASN A 20 -9.59 -3.89 -3.19
N TYR A 21 -9.80 -3.49 -4.44
CA TYR A 21 -9.57 -4.38 -5.57
C TYR A 21 -8.08 -4.62 -5.77
N ILE A 22 -7.72 -5.86 -5.98
CA ILE A 22 -6.33 -6.28 -6.16
C ILE A 22 -6.27 -7.49 -7.11
N THR A 23 -5.19 -7.61 -7.86
CA THR A 23 -4.93 -8.82 -8.65
C THR A 23 -4.44 -9.95 -7.74
N ARG A 24 -4.54 -11.19 -8.23
CA ARG A 24 -4.03 -12.35 -7.48
C ARG A 24 -2.53 -12.23 -7.19
N SER A 25 -1.76 -11.78 -8.17
CA SER A 25 -0.32 -11.59 -8.00
C SER A 25 0.02 -10.48 -7.00
N GLY A 26 -0.75 -9.41 -6.99
CA GLY A 26 -0.60 -8.33 -6.00
C GLY A 26 -0.93 -8.79 -4.59
N LEU A 27 -2.00 -9.54 -4.40
CA LEU A 27 -2.34 -10.13 -3.11
C LEU A 27 -1.25 -11.10 -2.62
N GLN A 28 -0.70 -11.91 -3.52
CA GLN A 28 0.38 -12.82 -3.18
C GLN A 28 1.63 -12.06 -2.72
N ARG A 29 1.98 -10.95 -3.37
CA ARG A 29 3.09 -10.10 -2.95
C ARG A 29 2.87 -9.51 -1.55
N LEU A 30 1.65 -9.06 -1.23
CA LEU A 30 1.32 -8.58 0.12
C LEU A 30 1.46 -9.68 1.17
N LYS A 31 0.99 -10.88 0.87
CA LYS A 31 1.12 -12.06 1.75
C LYS A 31 2.57 -12.46 1.96
N ASP A 32 3.37 -12.44 0.89
CA ASP A 32 4.79 -12.80 0.96
C ASP A 32 5.57 -11.78 1.80
N GLU A 33 5.32 -10.49 1.63
CA GLU A 33 5.92 -9.44 2.46
C GLU A 33 5.53 -9.60 3.93
N HIS A 34 4.25 -9.83 4.20
CA HIS A 34 3.74 -10.04 5.55
C HIS A 34 4.43 -11.25 6.22
N ARG A 35 4.54 -12.34 5.51
CA ARG A 35 5.23 -13.54 6.00
C ARG A 35 6.71 -13.30 6.25
N PHE A 36 7.38 -12.60 5.32
CA PHE A 36 8.80 -12.26 5.47
C PHE A 36 9.05 -11.39 6.70
N LEU A 37 8.24 -10.37 6.92
CA LEU A 37 8.36 -9.50 8.09
C LEU A 37 8.17 -10.26 9.40
N LEU A 38 7.18 -11.16 9.46
CA LEU A 38 6.88 -11.94 10.66
C LEU A 38 7.92 -13.01 10.95
N THR A 39 8.41 -13.71 9.94
CA THR A 39 9.21 -14.92 10.10
C THR A 39 10.71 -14.71 9.94
N ARG A 40 11.12 -13.63 9.29
CA ARG A 40 12.53 -13.35 8.97
C ARG A 40 13.04 -12.05 9.56
N GLU A 41 12.46 -10.93 9.14
CA GLU A 41 13.01 -9.61 9.49
C GLU A 41 12.79 -9.26 10.96
N ARG A 42 11.57 -9.42 11.47
CA ARG A 42 11.25 -9.11 12.85
C ARG A 42 12.08 -9.91 13.86
N PRO A 43 12.22 -11.24 13.71
CA PRO A 43 13.11 -12.03 14.58
C PRO A 43 14.56 -11.60 14.52
N ALA A 44 15.08 -11.28 13.34
CA ALA A 44 16.46 -10.84 13.17
C ALA A 44 16.72 -9.49 13.86
N VAL A 45 15.81 -8.53 13.72
CA VAL A 45 15.93 -7.21 14.38
C VAL A 45 15.75 -7.35 15.89
N THR A 46 14.85 -8.21 16.35
CA THR A 46 14.66 -8.50 17.79
C THR A 46 15.95 -9.05 18.42
N GLU A 47 16.64 -9.93 17.71
CA GLU A 47 17.91 -10.49 18.15
C GLU A 47 18.99 -9.41 18.28
N VAL A 48 19.11 -8.52 17.29
CA VAL A 48 20.04 -7.39 17.32
C VAL A 48 19.73 -6.43 18.48
N VAL A 49 18.44 -6.14 18.72
CA VAL A 49 18.02 -5.29 19.86
C VAL A 49 18.36 -5.93 21.19
N ALA A 50 18.15 -7.23 21.34
CA ALA A 50 18.49 -7.97 22.56
C ALA A 50 20.01 -7.95 22.81
N TRP A 51 20.80 -8.15 21.78
CA TRP A 51 22.25 -8.03 21.85
C TRP A 51 22.69 -6.62 22.24
N ALA A 52 22.19 -5.60 21.56
CA ALA A 52 22.53 -4.20 21.82
C ALA A 52 22.12 -3.75 23.23
N ALA A 53 20.99 -4.25 23.75
CA ALA A 53 20.52 -3.94 25.11
C ALA A 53 21.51 -4.39 26.21
N GLY A 54 22.32 -5.40 25.92
CA GLY A 54 23.37 -5.87 26.81
C GLY A 54 24.68 -5.05 26.80
N ASN A 55 24.81 -4.08 25.88
CA ASN A 55 26.08 -3.39 25.59
C ASN A 55 26.18 -1.99 26.24
N GLY A 56 25.54 -1.75 27.39
CA GLY A 56 25.66 -0.51 28.12
C GLY A 56 24.38 0.30 28.25
N ASP A 57 24.52 1.63 28.40
CA ASP A 57 23.38 2.53 28.56
C ASP A 57 22.50 2.58 27.28
N ARG A 58 21.23 2.21 27.43
CA ARG A 58 20.26 2.19 26.35
C ARG A 58 20.00 3.56 25.73
N SER A 59 20.14 4.64 26.50
CA SER A 59 19.91 6.00 26.01
C SER A 59 21.00 6.50 25.06
N GLU A 60 22.23 5.99 25.19
CA GLU A 60 23.40 6.35 24.38
C GLU A 60 23.76 5.27 23.34
N ASN A 61 23.05 4.15 23.35
CA ASN A 61 23.32 3.02 22.47
C ASN A 61 22.58 3.19 21.14
N ALA A 62 23.32 3.63 20.12
CA ALA A 62 22.76 3.88 18.79
C ALA A 62 22.16 2.63 18.15
N ASP A 63 22.80 1.47 18.30
CA ASP A 63 22.31 0.20 17.75
C ASP A 63 20.98 -0.22 18.41
N TYR A 64 20.88 -0.03 19.71
CA TYR A 64 19.64 -0.28 20.44
C TYR A 64 18.51 0.65 19.99
N GLN A 65 18.76 1.94 19.89
CA GLN A 65 17.76 2.93 19.44
C GLN A 65 17.34 2.71 18.00
N TYR A 66 18.28 2.41 17.12
CA TYR A 66 18.00 2.09 15.72
C TYR A 66 17.13 0.83 15.58
N GLY A 67 17.49 -0.23 16.29
CA GLY A 67 16.75 -1.49 16.28
C GLY A 67 15.33 -1.33 16.84
N LYS A 68 15.16 -0.59 17.91
CA LYS A 68 13.83 -0.26 18.48
C LYS A 68 12.96 0.50 17.50
N ARG A 69 13.53 1.47 16.79
CA ARG A 69 12.83 2.23 15.75
C ARG A 69 12.40 1.31 14.60
N ARG A 70 13.30 0.44 14.17
CA ARG A 70 13.02 -0.52 13.10
C ARG A 70 11.90 -1.48 13.48
N LEU A 71 11.88 -1.99 14.71
CA LEU A 71 10.79 -2.84 15.20
C LEU A 71 9.43 -2.12 15.13
N ARG A 72 9.37 -0.85 15.52
CA ARG A 72 8.13 -0.07 15.40
C ARG A 72 7.68 0.07 13.95
N GLN A 73 8.60 0.29 13.02
CA GLN A 73 8.29 0.36 11.58
C GLN A 73 7.77 -0.99 11.07
N ILE A 74 8.41 -2.08 11.44
CA ILE A 74 7.99 -3.45 11.05
C ILE A 74 6.59 -3.75 11.60
N ASP A 75 6.34 -3.48 12.87
CA ASP A 75 5.05 -3.72 13.50
C ASP A 75 3.93 -2.88 12.85
N GLY A 76 4.22 -1.62 12.51
CA GLY A 76 3.30 -0.76 11.77
C GLY A 76 2.99 -1.30 10.37
N ARG A 77 4.01 -1.76 9.66
CA ARG A 77 3.85 -2.37 8.33
C ARG A 77 3.06 -3.67 8.39
N ILE A 78 3.32 -4.53 9.36
CA ILE A 78 2.56 -5.77 9.57
C ILE A 78 1.08 -5.46 9.80
N ARG A 79 0.75 -4.50 10.66
CA ARG A 79 -0.65 -4.09 10.89
C ARG A 79 -1.29 -3.57 9.62
N PHE A 80 -0.59 -2.75 8.86
CA PHE A 80 -1.07 -2.24 7.59
C PHE A 80 -1.36 -3.37 6.60
N LEU A 81 -0.40 -4.28 6.40
CA LEU A 81 -0.55 -5.43 5.50
C LEU A 81 -1.69 -6.35 5.92
N THR A 82 -1.84 -6.61 7.22
CA THR A 82 -2.95 -7.43 7.74
C THR A 82 -4.30 -6.84 7.35
N LYS A 83 -4.49 -5.55 7.56
CA LYS A 83 -5.73 -4.86 7.18
C LYS A 83 -5.97 -4.88 5.68
N ARG A 84 -4.93 -4.66 4.89
CA ARG A 84 -5.03 -4.67 3.42
C ARG A 84 -5.36 -6.05 2.88
N ILE A 85 -4.75 -7.10 3.42
CA ILE A 85 -5.04 -8.49 3.04
C ILE A 85 -6.46 -8.89 3.42
N GLU A 86 -6.92 -8.54 4.61
CA GLU A 86 -8.29 -8.83 5.07
C GLU A 86 -9.36 -8.13 4.23
N ALA A 87 -9.10 -6.90 3.81
CA ALA A 87 -10.00 -6.10 3.00
C ALA A 87 -9.89 -6.40 1.49
N ALA A 88 -8.92 -7.20 1.07
CA ALA A 88 -8.63 -7.43 -0.34
C ALA A 88 -9.76 -8.18 -1.06
N GLU A 89 -10.14 -7.67 -2.21
CA GLU A 89 -11.12 -8.26 -3.13
C GLU A 89 -10.40 -8.61 -4.43
N VAL A 90 -10.14 -9.89 -4.66
CA VAL A 90 -9.36 -10.35 -5.81
C VAL A 90 -10.19 -10.25 -7.09
N VAL A 91 -9.64 -9.56 -8.07
CA VAL A 91 -10.20 -9.47 -9.42
C VAL A 91 -9.21 -10.08 -10.42
N ASP A 92 -9.72 -11.04 -11.21
CA ASP A 92 -8.93 -11.64 -12.28
C ASP A 92 -8.92 -10.69 -13.50
N PRO A 93 -7.75 -10.14 -13.89
CA PRO A 93 -7.67 -9.24 -15.05
C PRO A 93 -7.95 -9.94 -16.38
N GLU A 94 -7.83 -11.26 -16.43
CA GLU A 94 -8.07 -12.08 -17.64
C GLU A 94 -9.49 -12.64 -17.71
N ALA A 95 -10.33 -12.37 -16.70
CA ALA A 95 -11.70 -12.86 -16.69
C ALA A 95 -12.51 -12.32 -17.90
N PRO A 96 -13.33 -13.16 -18.54
CA PRO A 96 -14.18 -12.72 -19.64
C PRO A 96 -15.09 -11.57 -19.23
N ARG A 97 -15.21 -10.57 -20.09
CA ARG A 97 -16.04 -9.40 -19.88
C ARG A 97 -17.19 -9.38 -20.90
N ALA A 98 -18.39 -9.02 -20.44
CA ALA A 98 -19.59 -8.94 -21.25
C ALA A 98 -20.29 -7.59 -21.07
N GLY A 99 -21.12 -7.18 -22.04
CA GLY A 99 -21.88 -5.96 -21.98
C GLY A 99 -21.01 -4.70 -21.95
N GLN A 100 -21.31 -3.76 -21.06
CA GLN A 100 -20.54 -2.51 -20.93
C GLN A 100 -19.09 -2.75 -20.53
N ALA A 101 -18.79 -3.82 -19.83
CA ALA A 101 -17.43 -4.17 -19.43
C ALA A 101 -16.54 -4.56 -20.62
N ALA A 102 -17.12 -4.96 -21.76
CA ALA A 102 -16.37 -5.26 -22.97
C ALA A 102 -15.96 -4.00 -23.77
N THR A 103 -16.66 -2.88 -23.55
CA THR A 103 -16.47 -1.62 -24.28
C THR A 103 -15.83 -0.51 -23.46
N ARG A 104 -15.67 -0.70 -22.16
CA ARG A 104 -15.07 0.26 -21.23
C ARG A 104 -13.85 -0.33 -20.56
N ALA A 105 -12.89 0.55 -20.22
CA ALA A 105 -11.74 0.16 -19.42
C ALA A 105 -12.15 0.05 -17.94
N PHE A 106 -11.97 -1.13 -17.36
CA PHE A 106 -12.21 -1.40 -15.96
C PHE A 106 -10.93 -1.88 -15.29
N PHE A 107 -11.00 -2.11 -13.99
CA PHE A 107 -9.91 -2.71 -13.22
C PHE A 107 -9.35 -3.95 -13.93
N GLY A 108 -8.03 -4.04 -13.98
CA GLY A 108 -7.30 -5.12 -14.65
C GLY A 108 -7.07 -4.92 -16.15
N ALA A 109 -7.67 -3.88 -16.76
CA ALA A 109 -7.47 -3.60 -18.17
C ALA A 109 -6.09 -2.98 -18.43
N THR A 110 -5.51 -3.35 -19.57
CA THR A 110 -4.35 -2.64 -20.15
C THR A 110 -4.85 -1.76 -21.27
N VAL A 111 -4.61 -0.46 -21.18
CA VAL A 111 -5.18 0.55 -22.07
C VAL A 111 -4.07 1.32 -22.75
N ARG A 112 -4.19 1.46 -24.09
CA ARG A 112 -3.38 2.40 -24.85
C ARG A 112 -4.19 3.68 -25.04
N TYR A 113 -3.61 4.82 -24.71
CA TYR A 113 -4.20 6.12 -24.93
C TYR A 113 -3.19 7.08 -25.54
N ALA A 114 -3.68 8.11 -26.23
CA ALA A 114 -2.85 9.18 -26.79
C ALA A 114 -3.35 10.54 -26.33
N ASN A 115 -2.42 11.47 -26.13
CA ASN A 115 -2.75 12.86 -25.85
C ASN A 115 -3.00 13.66 -27.13
N ALA A 116 -3.36 14.94 -27.00
CA ALA A 116 -3.60 15.83 -28.15
C ALA A 116 -2.35 16.05 -29.04
N ALA A 117 -1.16 15.83 -28.52
CA ALA A 117 0.11 15.91 -29.26
C ALA A 117 0.44 14.60 -30.01
N GLY A 118 -0.40 13.58 -29.95
CA GLY A 118 -0.20 12.29 -30.61
C GLY A 118 0.74 11.34 -29.89
N VAL A 119 1.21 11.69 -28.69
CA VAL A 119 2.04 10.79 -27.86
C VAL A 119 1.16 9.72 -27.24
N SER A 120 1.43 8.45 -27.55
CA SER A 120 0.70 7.31 -26.98
C SER A 120 1.43 6.70 -25.79
N ARG A 121 0.64 6.21 -24.83
CA ARG A 121 1.12 5.46 -23.67
C ARG A 121 0.25 4.25 -23.42
N VAL A 122 0.83 3.22 -22.84
CA VAL A 122 0.13 2.01 -22.41
C VAL A 122 0.20 1.94 -20.90
N VAL A 123 -0.95 1.79 -20.25
CA VAL A 123 -1.03 1.65 -18.79
C VAL A 123 -1.91 0.45 -18.43
N SER A 124 -1.60 -0.18 -17.31
CA SER A 124 -2.44 -1.23 -16.72
C SER A 124 -3.11 -0.70 -15.45
N ILE A 125 -4.40 -0.93 -15.33
CA ILE A 125 -5.20 -0.50 -14.18
C ILE A 125 -5.15 -1.59 -13.12
N VAL A 126 -4.56 -1.26 -11.97
CA VAL A 126 -4.31 -2.20 -10.89
C VAL A 126 -4.83 -1.66 -9.55
N GLY A 127 -4.69 -2.46 -8.48
CA GLY A 127 -5.04 -2.04 -7.14
C GLY A 127 -4.11 -0.97 -6.58
N THR A 128 -4.57 -0.28 -5.55
CA THR A 128 -3.80 0.80 -4.89
C THR A 128 -2.46 0.30 -4.33
N ASP A 129 -2.40 -0.95 -3.88
CA ASP A 129 -1.17 -1.55 -3.34
C ASP A 129 -0.26 -2.16 -4.42
N GLU A 130 -0.64 -2.05 -5.69
CA GLU A 130 0.06 -2.65 -6.84
C GLU A 130 0.68 -1.61 -7.78
N ILE A 131 0.67 -0.35 -7.40
CA ILE A 131 1.18 0.74 -8.24
C ILE A 131 2.66 0.54 -8.50
N ASP A 132 3.04 0.55 -9.77
CA ASP A 132 4.43 0.50 -10.21
C ASP A 132 4.59 1.37 -11.48
N LEU A 133 5.09 2.57 -11.32
CA LEU A 133 5.26 3.52 -12.41
C LEU A 133 6.29 3.06 -13.44
N ASN A 134 7.26 2.24 -13.05
CA ASN A 134 8.25 1.68 -13.97
C ASN A 134 7.63 0.68 -14.96
N ARG A 135 6.53 0.04 -14.55
CA ARG A 135 5.75 -0.89 -15.39
C ARG A 135 4.49 -0.25 -15.97
N ASN A 136 4.28 1.06 -15.76
CA ASN A 136 3.06 1.77 -16.11
C ASN A 136 1.79 1.16 -15.48
N HIS A 137 1.92 0.67 -14.25
CA HIS A 137 0.79 0.21 -13.44
C HIS A 137 0.24 1.36 -12.62
N ILE A 138 -1.00 1.75 -12.89
CA ILE A 138 -1.69 2.86 -12.23
C ILE A 138 -2.84 2.36 -11.37
N SER A 139 -3.15 3.11 -10.31
CA SER A 139 -4.30 2.79 -9.46
C SER A 139 -5.63 3.05 -10.17
N TRP A 140 -6.59 2.15 -9.98
CA TRP A 140 -7.95 2.32 -10.48
C TRP A 140 -8.69 3.53 -9.87
N VAL A 141 -8.23 4.04 -8.72
CA VAL A 141 -8.77 5.25 -8.07
C VAL A 141 -8.02 6.52 -8.46
N SER A 142 -6.94 6.42 -9.23
CA SER A 142 -6.22 7.59 -9.74
C SER A 142 -7.06 8.37 -10.75
N PRO A 143 -6.78 9.67 -10.98
CA PRO A 143 -7.51 10.48 -11.97
C PRO A 143 -7.50 9.87 -13.37
N LEU A 144 -6.39 9.24 -13.78
CA LEU A 144 -6.27 8.58 -15.08
C LEU A 144 -6.99 7.21 -15.10
N GLY A 145 -7.03 6.50 -13.97
CA GLY A 145 -7.63 5.17 -13.84
C GLY A 145 -9.15 5.16 -13.64
N ARG A 146 -9.73 6.33 -13.44
CA ARG A 146 -11.18 6.48 -13.24
C ARG A 146 -11.96 6.43 -14.55
#